data_0faf924eb8f2f2526c4492ed12a751bf
#
_entry.id   0faf924eb8f2f2526c4492ed12a751bf
#
_cell.length_a   1.000
_cell.length_b   1.000
_cell.length_c   1.000
_cell.angle_alpha   90.00
_cell.angle_beta   90.00
_cell.angle_gamma   90.00
#
_symmetry.space_group_name_H-M   'P 1'
#
loop_
_entity.id
_entity.type
_entity.pdbx_description
1 polymer ?
#
loop_
_entity_poly.entity_id
_entity_poly.type
_entity_poly.pdbx_seq_one_letter_code
_entity_poly.pdbx_strand_id
1 'polypeptide(L)'
;MKKVLTIAGSDCSGGAGIQADLKTMMAHKVYGMSAITSLTAQNTTGVYGISDVTPDFLANELECIFDDIFPDAVKIGMVSNSELIRTIADKLKKYKPKNIVLDPVMVSTSGSRLLEEEASASLINILMPLADIITPNIPEAEVLSSMKISKSEDMVEAAKVISDKLDGRTAVLVKGGHDLNTANDLLYCDERAVWFEGERINNDNTHGTGCTLSSAIACNLAMGNDMASAVENAKKYISGALKDGLNLGKGSGPLNHAFWLDINR
;
A
#
# COMPACT_ATOMS: atom_id res chain seq x y z
N MET A 1 -20.21 -8.07 8.08
CA MET A 1 -18.74 -7.86 8.15
C MET A 1 -18.34 -7.10 6.90
N LYS A 2 -17.48 -6.10 7.00
CA LYS A 2 -16.93 -5.38 5.85
C LYS A 2 -15.92 -6.28 5.11
N LYS A 3 -15.74 -6.06 3.80
CA LYS A 3 -14.95 -6.89 2.91
C LYS A 3 -13.92 -6.03 2.19
N VAL A 4 -12.66 -6.44 2.22
CA VAL A 4 -11.58 -5.75 1.53
C VAL A 4 -10.84 -6.72 0.63
N LEU A 5 -10.60 -6.31 -0.61
CA LEU A 5 -9.80 -7.03 -1.57
C LEU A 5 -8.39 -6.47 -1.59
N THR A 6 -7.37 -7.32 -1.46
CA THR A 6 -6.00 -6.95 -1.87
C THR A 6 -5.67 -7.52 -3.23
N ILE A 7 -5.05 -6.70 -4.09
CA ILE A 7 -4.49 -7.07 -5.39
C ILE A 7 -2.99 -6.80 -5.30
N ALA A 8 -2.18 -7.83 -5.07
CA ALA A 8 -0.75 -7.66 -4.80
C ALA A 8 0.05 -8.96 -4.98
N GLY A 9 1.36 -8.84 -4.94
CA GLY A 9 2.27 -9.98 -4.89
C GLY A 9 2.20 -10.74 -3.56
N SER A 10 2.55 -12.03 -3.62
CA SER A 10 2.66 -12.91 -2.46
C SER A 10 4.09 -12.94 -1.94
N ASP A 11 4.29 -12.63 -0.66
CA ASP A 11 5.55 -12.80 0.06
C ASP A 11 5.53 -14.10 0.87
N CYS A 12 6.28 -15.11 0.41
CA CYS A 12 6.31 -16.42 1.05
C CYS A 12 6.85 -16.41 2.49
N SER A 13 7.59 -15.36 2.89
CA SER A 13 8.05 -15.17 4.27
C SER A 13 6.98 -14.57 5.19
N GLY A 14 5.92 -14.05 4.61
CA GLY A 14 4.73 -13.58 5.33
C GLY A 14 4.84 -12.17 5.91
N GLY A 15 5.91 -11.41 5.60
CA GLY A 15 6.14 -10.08 6.17
C GLY A 15 5.52 -8.93 5.37
N ALA A 16 5.31 -9.12 4.08
CA ALA A 16 4.77 -8.12 3.15
C ALA A 16 3.70 -8.73 2.22
N GLY A 17 3.35 -8.03 1.16
CA GLY A 17 2.41 -8.48 0.14
C GLY A 17 1.05 -8.87 0.70
N ILE A 18 0.36 -9.77 -0.01
CA ILE A 18 -0.97 -10.23 0.43
C ILE A 18 -0.99 -10.81 1.84
N GLN A 19 0.12 -11.38 2.33
CA GLN A 19 0.21 -11.94 3.66
C GLN A 19 0.13 -10.86 4.75
N ALA A 20 0.85 -9.75 4.59
CA ALA A 20 0.73 -8.60 5.48
C ALA A 20 -0.65 -7.95 5.38
N ASP A 21 -1.20 -7.87 4.16
CA ASP A 21 -2.51 -7.29 3.90
C ASP A 21 -3.61 -8.10 4.61
N LEU A 22 -3.65 -9.41 4.42
CA LEU A 22 -4.67 -10.28 5.04
C LEU A 22 -4.55 -10.33 6.57
N LYS A 23 -3.32 -10.32 7.12
CA LYS A 23 -3.11 -10.19 8.57
C LYS A 23 -3.63 -8.86 9.10
N THR A 24 -3.39 -7.77 8.38
CA THR A 24 -3.90 -6.43 8.72
C THR A 24 -5.43 -6.39 8.68
N MET A 25 -6.04 -6.97 7.64
CA MET A 25 -7.49 -7.07 7.51
C MET A 25 -8.12 -7.88 8.66
N MET A 26 -7.51 -9.02 9.02
CA MET A 26 -7.95 -9.82 10.16
C MET A 26 -7.84 -9.03 11.47
N ALA A 27 -6.75 -8.31 11.70
CA ALA A 27 -6.55 -7.48 12.88
C ALA A 27 -7.61 -6.36 12.98
N HIS A 28 -8.09 -5.84 11.84
CA HIS A 28 -9.19 -4.86 11.76
C HIS A 28 -10.59 -5.50 11.77
N LYS A 29 -10.69 -6.83 11.95
CA LYS A 29 -11.97 -7.58 11.92
C LYS A 29 -12.75 -7.41 10.62
N VAL A 30 -12.04 -7.30 9.50
CA VAL A 30 -12.56 -7.19 8.15
C VAL A 30 -12.35 -8.51 7.42
N TYR A 31 -13.29 -8.93 6.58
CA TYR A 31 -13.10 -10.09 5.71
C TYR A 31 -12.15 -9.74 4.57
N GLY A 32 -10.97 -10.36 4.59
CA GLY A 32 -9.93 -10.16 3.59
C GLY A 32 -10.03 -11.15 2.43
N MET A 33 -9.95 -10.64 1.21
CA MET A 33 -9.85 -11.41 -0.04
C MET A 33 -8.59 -11.02 -0.78
N SER A 34 -8.06 -11.90 -1.64
CA SER A 34 -6.85 -11.60 -2.41
C SER A 34 -6.96 -12.05 -3.86
N ALA A 35 -6.45 -11.22 -4.78
CA ALA A 35 -6.06 -11.58 -6.14
C ALA A 35 -4.54 -11.39 -6.26
N ILE A 36 -3.84 -12.41 -6.77
CA ILE A 36 -2.38 -12.48 -6.72
C ILE A 36 -1.79 -11.99 -8.04
N THR A 37 -0.89 -11.00 -7.98
CA THR A 37 -0.19 -10.49 -9.16
C THR A 37 1.10 -11.27 -9.45
N SER A 38 1.81 -11.68 -8.41
CA SER A 38 3.10 -12.38 -8.51
C SER A 38 3.35 -13.24 -7.29
N LEU A 39 4.09 -14.32 -7.46
CA LEU A 39 4.68 -15.09 -6.37
C LEU A 39 6.13 -14.64 -6.19
N THR A 40 6.57 -14.40 -4.96
CA THR A 40 7.98 -14.08 -4.69
C THR A 40 8.64 -15.18 -3.85
N ALA A 41 9.82 -15.60 -4.27
CA ALA A 41 10.76 -16.35 -3.42
C ALA A 41 11.55 -15.31 -2.61
N GLN A 42 11.11 -15.03 -1.40
CA GLN A 42 11.58 -13.90 -0.58
C GLN A 42 11.73 -14.31 0.88
N ASN A 43 12.63 -13.63 1.58
CA ASN A 43 12.78 -13.68 3.01
C ASN A 43 13.24 -12.32 3.57
N THR A 44 13.56 -12.23 4.86
CA THR A 44 13.95 -10.96 5.49
C THR A 44 15.25 -10.35 4.96
N THR A 45 16.05 -11.10 4.19
CA THR A 45 17.33 -10.64 3.63
C THR A 45 17.25 -10.21 2.17
N GLY A 46 16.16 -10.54 1.44
CA GLY A 46 16.00 -10.14 0.04
C GLY A 46 14.96 -10.93 -0.74
N VAL A 47 14.79 -10.50 -2.00
CA VAL A 47 13.95 -11.16 -3.01
C VAL A 47 14.87 -11.93 -3.95
N TYR A 48 14.67 -13.25 -4.07
CA TYR A 48 15.50 -14.17 -4.84
C TYR A 48 14.87 -14.66 -6.13
N GLY A 49 13.56 -14.45 -6.29
CA GLY A 49 12.84 -14.80 -7.51
C GLY A 49 11.44 -14.22 -7.51
N ILE A 50 10.94 -13.89 -8.71
CA ILE A 50 9.59 -13.41 -8.94
C ILE A 50 8.99 -14.24 -10.07
N SER A 51 7.76 -14.70 -9.89
CA SER A 51 6.98 -15.39 -10.92
C SER A 51 5.62 -14.74 -11.01
N ASP A 52 5.36 -14.04 -12.10
CA ASP A 52 4.08 -13.37 -12.32
C ASP A 52 3.01 -14.39 -12.66
N VAL A 53 1.77 -14.10 -12.26
CA VAL A 53 0.61 -14.79 -12.78
C VAL A 53 0.30 -14.29 -14.20
N THR A 54 -0.44 -15.08 -14.99
CA THR A 54 -0.86 -14.60 -16.30
C THR A 54 -1.97 -13.55 -16.18
N PRO A 55 -2.03 -12.56 -17.10
CA PRO A 55 -3.11 -11.56 -17.12
C PRO A 55 -4.51 -12.19 -17.12
N ASP A 56 -4.70 -13.28 -17.87
CA ASP A 56 -5.97 -14.00 -17.94
C ASP A 56 -6.36 -14.62 -16.60
N PHE A 57 -5.38 -15.19 -15.87
CA PHE A 57 -5.65 -15.77 -14.55
C PHE A 57 -6.03 -14.69 -13.53
N LEU A 58 -5.29 -13.58 -13.49
CA LEU A 58 -5.62 -12.44 -12.64
C LEU A 58 -7.00 -11.87 -12.98
N ALA A 59 -7.33 -11.77 -14.28
CA ALA A 59 -8.64 -11.34 -14.72
C ALA A 59 -9.77 -12.22 -14.18
N ASN A 60 -9.56 -13.54 -14.18
CA ASN A 60 -10.52 -14.52 -13.68
C ASN A 60 -10.66 -14.45 -12.16
N GLU A 61 -9.55 -14.32 -11.40
CA GLU A 61 -9.62 -14.10 -9.94
C GLU A 61 -10.46 -12.86 -9.59
N LEU A 62 -10.21 -11.75 -10.29
CA LEU A 62 -10.95 -10.50 -10.08
C LEU A 62 -12.43 -10.65 -10.43
N GLU A 63 -12.77 -11.33 -11.51
CA GLU A 63 -14.17 -11.60 -11.89
C GLU A 63 -14.86 -12.46 -10.84
N CYS A 64 -14.26 -13.56 -10.40
CA CYS A 64 -14.82 -14.41 -9.35
C CYS A 64 -15.14 -13.63 -8.08
N ILE A 65 -14.26 -12.68 -7.69
CA ILE A 65 -14.48 -11.88 -6.48
C ILE A 65 -15.55 -10.81 -6.70
N PHE A 66 -15.48 -10.05 -7.80
CA PHE A 66 -16.42 -8.95 -8.04
C PHE A 66 -17.85 -9.46 -8.33
N ASP A 67 -17.99 -10.63 -8.95
CA ASP A 67 -19.30 -11.19 -9.30
C ASP A 67 -20.01 -11.85 -8.10
N ASP A 68 -19.28 -12.26 -7.04
CA ASP A 68 -19.84 -12.97 -5.88
C ASP A 68 -19.71 -12.16 -4.58
N ILE A 69 -18.48 -11.84 -4.14
CA ILE A 69 -18.23 -11.16 -2.88
C ILE A 69 -17.69 -9.75 -3.15
N PHE A 70 -18.55 -8.85 -3.60
CA PHE A 70 -18.15 -7.49 -3.96
C PHE A 70 -17.51 -6.74 -2.78
N PRO A 71 -16.27 -6.21 -2.91
CA PRO A 71 -15.53 -5.56 -1.83
C PRO A 71 -16.10 -4.17 -1.47
N ASP A 72 -15.99 -3.79 -0.18
CA ASP A 72 -16.28 -2.44 0.31
C ASP A 72 -15.07 -1.48 0.12
N ALA A 73 -13.86 -2.04 -0.05
CA ALA A 73 -12.63 -1.33 -0.43
C ALA A 73 -11.67 -2.26 -1.16
N VAL A 74 -10.76 -1.66 -1.95
CA VAL A 74 -9.70 -2.39 -2.67
C VAL A 74 -8.35 -1.79 -2.31
N LYS A 75 -7.39 -2.63 -1.92
CA LYS A 75 -5.99 -2.25 -1.78
C LYS A 75 -5.21 -2.82 -2.94
N ILE A 76 -4.39 -2.00 -3.59
CA ILE A 76 -3.47 -2.43 -4.65
C ILE A 76 -2.05 -2.23 -4.15
N GLY A 77 -1.24 -3.28 -4.22
CA GLY A 77 0.17 -3.25 -3.84
C GLY A 77 1.08 -3.46 -5.05
N MET A 78 2.07 -4.35 -4.91
CA MET A 78 3.02 -4.66 -5.97
C MET A 78 2.33 -5.24 -7.21
N VAL A 79 2.56 -4.60 -8.37
CA VAL A 79 2.20 -5.09 -9.71
C VAL A 79 3.41 -4.92 -10.61
N SER A 80 4.00 -6.01 -11.09
CA SER A 80 5.33 -6.06 -11.70
C SER A 80 5.41 -5.50 -13.12
N ASN A 81 4.36 -5.71 -13.95
CA ASN A 81 4.39 -5.44 -15.39
C ASN A 81 3.15 -4.73 -15.92
N SER A 82 3.26 -4.18 -17.14
CA SER A 82 2.23 -3.36 -17.78
C SER A 82 0.96 -4.13 -18.12
N GLU A 83 1.05 -5.43 -18.43
CA GLU A 83 -0.12 -6.23 -18.80
C GLU A 83 -1.03 -6.49 -17.59
N LEU A 84 -0.44 -6.82 -16.44
CA LEU A 84 -1.18 -6.96 -15.19
C LEU A 84 -1.81 -5.63 -14.75
N ILE A 85 -1.09 -4.51 -14.91
CA ILE A 85 -1.62 -3.16 -14.61
C ILE A 85 -2.86 -2.86 -15.45
N ARG A 86 -2.81 -3.13 -16.76
CA ARG A 86 -3.96 -2.94 -17.66
C ARG A 86 -5.12 -3.85 -17.29
N THR A 87 -4.84 -5.11 -16.99
CA THR A 87 -5.86 -6.08 -16.55
C THR A 87 -6.60 -5.58 -15.30
N ILE A 88 -5.87 -5.11 -14.29
CA ILE A 88 -6.46 -4.54 -13.08
C ILE A 88 -7.31 -3.30 -13.43
N ALA A 89 -6.76 -2.38 -14.20
CA ALA A 89 -7.45 -1.14 -14.57
C ALA A 89 -8.75 -1.41 -15.33
N ASP A 90 -8.77 -2.38 -16.25
CA ASP A 90 -9.96 -2.75 -17.01
C ASP A 90 -11.05 -3.34 -16.11
N LYS A 91 -10.67 -4.17 -15.12
CA LYS A 91 -11.62 -4.69 -14.13
C LYS A 91 -12.15 -3.60 -13.21
N LEU A 92 -11.29 -2.68 -12.73
CA LEU A 92 -11.73 -1.55 -11.91
C LEU A 92 -12.69 -0.63 -12.68
N LYS A 93 -12.45 -0.37 -13.96
CA LYS A 93 -13.36 0.40 -14.83
C LYS A 93 -14.69 -0.32 -15.07
N LYS A 94 -14.67 -1.65 -15.24
CA LYS A 94 -15.87 -2.49 -15.43
C LYS A 94 -16.75 -2.50 -14.17
N TYR A 95 -16.14 -2.80 -13.02
CA TYR A 95 -16.87 -3.06 -11.78
C TYR A 95 -17.06 -1.83 -10.88
N LYS A 96 -16.23 -0.80 -11.04
CA LYS A 96 -16.27 0.49 -10.33
C LYS A 96 -16.37 0.35 -8.80
N PRO A 97 -15.47 -0.42 -8.16
CA PRO A 97 -15.43 -0.47 -6.72
C PRO A 97 -15.09 0.91 -6.15
N LYS A 98 -15.42 1.11 -4.88
CA LYS A 98 -15.09 2.34 -4.13
C LYS A 98 -13.91 2.08 -3.19
N ASN A 99 -13.34 3.16 -2.66
CA ASN A 99 -12.29 3.12 -1.65
C ASN A 99 -11.06 2.36 -2.16
N ILE A 100 -10.53 2.77 -3.31
CA ILE A 100 -9.34 2.18 -3.93
C ILE A 100 -8.10 2.84 -3.32
N VAL A 101 -7.31 2.07 -2.59
CA VAL A 101 -6.02 2.47 -1.99
C VAL A 101 -4.89 1.85 -2.79
N LEU A 102 -4.04 2.67 -3.40
CA LEU A 102 -2.91 2.19 -4.19
C LEU A 102 -1.59 2.57 -3.53
N ASP A 103 -0.79 1.57 -3.16
CA ASP A 103 0.60 1.73 -2.72
C ASP A 103 1.51 1.58 -3.94
N PRO A 104 2.16 2.66 -4.42
CA PRO A 104 2.92 2.64 -5.67
C PRO A 104 4.30 2.01 -5.48
N VAL A 105 4.33 0.72 -5.14
CA VAL A 105 5.55 -0.01 -4.82
C VAL A 105 6.45 -0.13 -6.03
N MET A 106 7.56 0.62 -6.06
CA MET A 106 8.56 0.60 -7.14
C MET A 106 9.78 -0.24 -6.75
N VAL A 107 10.16 -0.23 -5.47
CA VAL A 107 11.34 -0.91 -4.93
C VAL A 107 10.97 -1.62 -3.63
N SER A 108 11.52 -2.82 -3.38
CA SER A 108 11.33 -3.52 -2.10
C SER A 108 12.09 -2.84 -0.96
N THR A 109 11.72 -3.16 0.28
CA THR A 109 12.46 -2.69 1.48
C THR A 109 13.94 -3.11 1.45
N SER A 110 14.26 -4.23 0.80
CA SER A 110 15.64 -4.69 0.60
C SER A 110 16.37 -4.04 -0.58
N GLY A 111 15.75 -3.10 -1.30
CA GLY A 111 16.33 -2.39 -2.44
C GLY A 111 16.20 -3.10 -3.80
N SER A 112 15.54 -4.25 -3.86
CA SER A 112 15.28 -4.93 -5.13
C SER A 112 14.21 -4.19 -5.94
N ARG A 113 14.49 -3.97 -7.23
CA ARG A 113 13.50 -3.39 -8.15
C ARG A 113 12.35 -4.37 -8.36
N LEU A 114 11.13 -3.93 -8.11
CA LEU A 114 9.91 -4.75 -8.19
C LEU A 114 9.02 -4.38 -9.39
N LEU A 115 9.30 -3.25 -10.03
CA LEU A 115 8.53 -2.73 -11.15
C LEU A 115 9.44 -2.61 -12.38
N GLU A 116 9.01 -3.14 -13.51
CA GLU A 116 9.66 -2.93 -14.80
C GLU A 116 9.59 -1.47 -15.23
N GLU A 117 10.53 -1.00 -16.05
CA GLU A 117 10.60 0.41 -16.44
C GLU A 117 9.36 0.86 -17.22
N GLU A 118 8.90 0.04 -18.17
CA GLU A 118 7.69 0.30 -18.94
C GLU A 118 6.42 0.24 -18.09
N ALA A 119 6.43 -0.54 -17.02
CA ALA A 119 5.31 -0.65 -16.10
C ALA A 119 5.11 0.62 -15.26
N SER A 120 6.18 1.39 -15.00
CA SER A 120 6.09 2.67 -14.28
C SER A 120 5.16 3.66 -14.99
N ALA A 121 5.29 3.79 -16.31
CA ALA A 121 4.40 4.66 -17.10
C ALA A 121 2.94 4.17 -17.08
N SER A 122 2.73 2.85 -17.17
CA SER A 122 1.38 2.26 -17.08
C SER A 122 0.77 2.46 -15.70
N LEU A 123 1.55 2.31 -14.63
CA LEU A 123 1.10 2.57 -13.26
C LEU A 123 0.61 4.00 -13.10
N ILE A 124 1.42 4.98 -13.52
CA ILE A 124 1.14 6.41 -13.38
C ILE A 124 -0.06 6.84 -14.25
N ASN A 125 -0.09 6.41 -15.51
CA ASN A 125 -1.05 6.95 -16.47
C ASN A 125 -2.37 6.15 -16.55
N ILE A 126 -2.39 4.90 -16.09
CA ILE A 126 -3.54 4.01 -16.28
C ILE A 126 -4.17 3.62 -14.94
N LEU A 127 -3.37 3.27 -13.92
CA LEU A 127 -3.89 2.71 -12.68
C LEU A 127 -4.06 3.76 -11.58
N MET A 128 -3.09 4.64 -11.37
CA MET A 128 -3.17 5.70 -10.33
C MET A 128 -4.41 6.61 -10.48
N PRO A 129 -4.84 7.03 -11.69
CA PRO A 129 -6.04 7.86 -11.84
C PRO A 129 -7.35 7.17 -11.42
N LEU A 130 -7.33 5.86 -11.18
CA LEU A 130 -8.47 5.08 -10.70
C LEU A 130 -8.51 4.95 -9.17
N ALA A 131 -7.44 5.38 -8.48
CA ALA A 131 -7.35 5.29 -7.03
C ALA A 131 -8.03 6.49 -6.35
N ASP A 132 -8.66 6.25 -5.19
CA ASP A 132 -9.16 7.30 -4.31
C ASP A 132 -8.02 7.90 -3.47
N ILE A 133 -6.99 7.09 -3.17
CA ILE A 133 -5.77 7.53 -2.49
C ILE A 133 -4.56 6.73 -2.98
N ILE A 134 -3.43 7.42 -3.14
CA ILE A 134 -2.11 6.79 -3.33
C ILE A 134 -1.21 7.09 -2.13
N THR A 135 -0.29 6.16 -1.82
CA THR A 135 0.53 6.22 -0.61
C THR A 135 2.04 6.18 -0.89
N PRO A 136 2.61 7.11 -1.69
CA PRO A 136 4.03 7.11 -2.00
C PRO A 136 4.90 7.41 -0.77
N ASN A 137 6.06 6.77 -0.66
CA ASN A 137 7.15 7.22 0.20
C ASN A 137 7.89 8.41 -0.44
N ILE A 138 8.84 9.04 0.27
CA ILE A 138 9.58 10.21 -0.25
C ILE A 138 10.27 9.91 -1.59
N PRO A 139 11.07 8.83 -1.77
CA PRO A 139 11.67 8.51 -3.07
C PRO A 139 10.64 8.31 -4.19
N GLU A 140 9.51 7.65 -3.90
CA GLU A 140 8.41 7.48 -4.85
C GLU A 140 7.74 8.82 -5.20
N ALA A 141 7.50 9.67 -4.20
CA ALA A 141 6.95 11.01 -4.41
C ALA A 141 7.88 11.90 -5.23
N GLU A 142 9.21 11.80 -5.05
CA GLU A 142 10.19 12.50 -5.89
C GLU A 142 10.10 12.07 -7.37
N VAL A 143 9.97 10.76 -7.62
CA VAL A 143 9.79 10.22 -8.98
C VAL A 143 8.48 10.72 -9.59
N LEU A 144 7.37 10.62 -8.86
CA LEU A 144 6.03 10.99 -9.32
C LEU A 144 5.89 12.50 -9.57
N SER A 145 6.43 13.33 -8.69
CA SER A 145 6.40 14.79 -8.82
C SER A 145 7.46 15.33 -9.77
N SER A 146 8.54 14.59 -9.99
CA SER A 146 9.79 15.05 -10.65
C SER A 146 10.48 16.17 -9.86
N MET A 147 10.32 16.18 -8.55
CA MET A 147 10.89 17.16 -7.61
C MET A 147 11.82 16.47 -6.61
N LYS A 148 12.76 17.23 -6.04
CA LYS A 148 13.53 16.82 -4.85
C LYS A 148 12.79 17.24 -3.58
N ILE A 149 12.76 16.36 -2.60
CA ILE A 149 12.10 16.59 -1.30
C ILE A 149 13.18 16.59 -0.22
N SER A 150 13.48 17.79 0.30
CA SER A 150 14.51 17.99 1.31
C SER A 150 13.95 18.52 2.64
N LYS A 151 12.74 19.05 2.63
CA LYS A 151 12.04 19.63 3.79
C LYS A 151 10.53 19.43 3.68
N SER A 152 9.83 19.73 4.76
CA SER A 152 8.38 19.51 4.86
C SER A 152 7.56 20.26 3.81
N GLU A 153 7.98 21.49 3.45
CA GLU A 153 7.28 22.29 2.44
C GLU A 153 7.38 21.63 1.06
N ASP A 154 8.52 20.98 0.75
CA ASP A 154 8.69 20.27 -0.53
C ASP A 154 7.74 19.07 -0.62
N MET A 155 7.39 18.42 0.53
CA MET A 155 6.39 17.35 0.55
C MET A 155 5.00 17.85 0.14
N VAL A 156 4.62 19.04 0.62
CA VAL A 156 3.32 19.65 0.26
C VAL A 156 3.25 19.95 -1.23
N GLU A 157 4.31 20.57 -1.77
CA GLU A 157 4.36 20.91 -3.19
C GLU A 157 4.39 19.65 -4.06
N ALA A 158 5.18 18.64 -3.69
CA ALA A 158 5.22 17.37 -4.41
C ALA A 158 3.85 16.66 -4.40
N ALA A 159 3.18 16.61 -3.25
CA ALA A 159 1.85 16.02 -3.14
C ALA A 159 0.81 16.74 -4.01
N LYS A 160 0.86 18.08 -4.05
CA LYS A 160 0.02 18.89 -4.92
C LYS A 160 0.28 18.60 -6.40
N VAL A 161 1.55 18.62 -6.83
CA VAL A 161 1.93 18.31 -8.22
C VAL A 161 1.46 16.91 -8.62
N ILE A 162 1.57 15.92 -7.73
CA ILE A 162 1.09 14.56 -7.99
C ILE A 162 -0.43 14.55 -8.12
N SER A 163 -1.16 15.19 -7.20
CA SER A 163 -2.62 15.27 -7.23
C SER A 163 -3.11 15.94 -8.52
N ASP A 164 -2.49 17.05 -8.91
CA ASP A 164 -2.83 17.79 -10.15
C ASP A 164 -2.63 16.92 -11.40
N LYS A 165 -1.55 16.11 -11.45
CA LYS A 165 -1.31 15.13 -12.52
C LYS A 165 -2.38 14.02 -12.56
N LEU A 166 -3.10 13.78 -11.46
CA LEU A 166 -4.16 12.78 -11.32
C LEU A 166 -5.56 13.43 -11.31
N ASP A 167 -5.73 14.53 -12.03
CA ASP A 167 -7.00 15.29 -12.18
C ASP A 167 -7.53 15.86 -10.85
N GLY A 168 -6.70 16.04 -9.83
CA GLY A 168 -7.03 16.66 -8.56
C GLY A 168 -8.01 15.88 -7.66
N ARG A 169 -8.40 14.66 -8.06
CA ARG A 169 -9.39 13.84 -7.33
C ARG A 169 -8.77 12.80 -6.42
N THR A 170 -7.58 12.33 -6.75
CA THR A 170 -6.87 11.33 -5.98
C THR A 170 -6.16 11.98 -4.81
N ALA A 171 -6.46 11.53 -3.59
CA ALA A 171 -5.71 11.93 -2.40
C ALA A 171 -4.28 11.38 -2.45
N VAL A 172 -3.30 12.13 -1.94
CA VAL A 172 -1.89 11.74 -1.93
C VAL A 172 -1.38 11.72 -0.50
N LEU A 173 -1.02 10.55 0.01
CA LEU A 173 -0.36 10.39 1.31
C LEU A 173 1.13 10.20 1.10
N VAL A 174 1.91 11.28 1.26
CA VAL A 174 3.39 11.19 1.25
C VAL A 174 3.85 10.69 2.61
N LYS A 175 4.42 9.46 2.62
CA LYS A 175 4.94 8.82 3.84
C LYS A 175 6.30 9.43 4.21
N GLY A 176 6.42 9.97 5.42
CA GLY A 176 7.69 10.46 5.98
C GLY A 176 8.60 9.34 6.46
N GLY A 177 9.72 9.72 7.09
CA GLY A 177 10.60 8.78 7.79
C GLY A 177 11.81 8.27 7.03
N HIS A 178 11.94 8.50 5.70
CA HIS A 178 13.11 8.04 4.95
C HIS A 178 14.35 8.90 5.14
N ASP A 179 14.24 10.24 5.10
CA ASP A 179 15.40 11.14 5.19
C ASP A 179 15.15 12.40 6.03
N LEU A 180 13.91 12.65 6.46
CA LEU A 180 13.59 13.76 7.34
C LEU A 180 13.67 13.28 8.79
N ASN A 181 14.11 14.17 9.70
CA ASN A 181 14.29 13.88 11.14
C ASN A 181 12.99 13.49 11.86
N THR A 182 11.87 13.47 11.16
CA THR A 182 10.54 13.14 11.69
C THR A 182 9.89 12.01 10.87
N ALA A 183 9.02 11.23 11.50
CA ALA A 183 8.19 10.21 10.83
C ALA A 183 6.78 10.77 10.51
N ASN A 184 6.68 12.06 10.23
CA ASN A 184 5.42 12.71 9.92
C ASN A 184 4.99 12.40 8.50
N ASP A 185 3.72 12.00 8.32
CA ASP A 185 3.12 11.79 7.01
C ASP A 185 2.26 12.98 6.62
N LEU A 186 2.22 13.28 5.33
CA LEU A 186 1.41 14.35 4.76
C LEU A 186 0.31 13.79 3.89
N LEU A 187 -0.94 14.04 4.23
CA LEU A 187 -2.10 13.83 3.36
C LEU A 187 -2.45 15.12 2.64
N TYR A 188 -2.46 15.08 1.32
CA TYR A 188 -3.02 16.13 0.48
C TYR A 188 -4.33 15.62 -0.15
N CYS A 189 -5.42 16.26 0.20
CA CYS A 189 -6.77 15.89 -0.24
C CYS A 189 -7.67 17.13 -0.27
N ASP A 190 -8.52 17.28 -1.28
CA ASP A 190 -9.44 18.43 -1.43
C ASP A 190 -8.71 19.79 -1.28
N GLU A 191 -7.57 19.93 -1.93
CA GLU A 191 -6.70 21.12 -1.91
C GLU A 191 -6.18 21.49 -0.51
N ARG A 192 -6.19 20.55 0.44
CA ARG A 192 -5.74 20.75 1.82
C ARG A 192 -4.61 19.78 2.18
N ALA A 193 -3.63 20.32 2.89
CA ALA A 193 -2.55 19.57 3.47
C ALA A 193 -2.83 19.27 4.95
N VAL A 194 -2.84 18.00 5.33
CA VAL A 194 -3.05 17.56 6.71
C VAL A 194 -1.83 16.73 7.14
N TRP A 195 -1.20 17.13 8.24
CA TRP A 195 -0.06 16.43 8.80
C TRP A 195 -0.47 15.44 9.88
N PHE A 196 0.10 14.25 9.82
CA PHE A 196 -0.02 13.23 10.86
C PHE A 196 1.36 13.05 11.51
N GLU A 197 1.47 13.49 12.74
CA GLU A 197 2.70 13.34 13.51
C GLU A 197 3.02 11.87 13.74
N GLY A 198 4.30 11.52 13.64
CA GLY A 198 4.82 10.19 13.86
C GLY A 198 6.10 10.23 14.67
N GLU A 199 6.13 9.43 15.72
CA GLU A 199 7.36 9.14 16.45
C GLU A 199 8.24 8.21 15.61
N ARG A 200 9.53 8.54 15.47
CA ARG A 200 10.48 7.63 14.82
C ARG A 200 10.75 6.46 15.76
N ILE A 201 10.21 5.30 15.41
CA ILE A 201 10.42 4.06 16.16
C ILE A 201 11.73 3.43 15.66
N ASN A 202 12.70 3.31 16.57
CA ASN A 202 13.96 2.64 16.26
C ASN A 202 13.76 1.12 16.30
N ASN A 203 13.40 0.57 15.13
CA ASN A 203 13.16 -0.87 14.95
C ASN A 203 13.66 -1.29 13.56
N ASP A 204 14.48 -2.33 13.51
CA ASP A 204 14.99 -2.90 12.25
C ASP A 204 13.93 -3.76 11.53
N ASN A 205 12.83 -4.11 12.21
CA ASN A 205 11.74 -4.89 11.68
C ASN A 205 10.75 -4.00 10.93
N THR A 206 11.12 -3.54 9.74
CA THR A 206 10.32 -2.60 8.92
C THR A 206 9.74 -3.26 7.67
N HIS A 207 9.96 -4.57 7.48
CA HIS A 207 9.46 -5.29 6.32
C HIS A 207 7.93 -5.34 6.30
N GLY A 208 7.34 -4.84 5.21
CA GLY A 208 5.90 -4.77 5.02
C GLY A 208 5.20 -3.56 5.65
N THR A 209 5.93 -2.56 6.14
CA THR A 209 5.35 -1.33 6.71
C THR A 209 4.38 -0.63 5.73
N GLY A 210 4.79 -0.43 4.46
CA GLY A 210 3.94 0.18 3.42
C GLY A 210 2.68 -0.63 3.15
N CYS A 211 2.82 -1.95 2.93
CA CYS A 211 1.69 -2.85 2.73
C CYS A 211 0.71 -2.80 3.90
N THR A 212 1.22 -2.83 5.12
CA THR A 212 0.40 -2.77 6.34
C THR A 212 -0.34 -1.44 6.47
N LEU A 213 0.32 -0.31 6.23
CA LEU A 213 -0.30 1.02 6.30
C LEU A 213 -1.42 1.15 5.26
N SER A 214 -1.14 0.86 3.98
CA SER A 214 -2.12 0.97 2.91
C SER A 214 -3.32 0.02 3.10
N SER A 215 -3.10 -1.18 3.62
CA SER A 215 -4.19 -2.11 3.97
C SER A 215 -5.01 -1.64 5.17
N ALA A 216 -4.38 -1.03 6.18
CA ALA A 216 -5.10 -0.44 7.31
C ALA A 216 -5.96 0.75 6.87
N ILE A 217 -5.47 1.59 5.94
CA ILE A 217 -6.28 2.66 5.32
C ILE A 217 -7.50 2.06 4.62
N ALA A 218 -7.30 1.04 3.77
CA ALA A 218 -8.40 0.37 3.05
C ALA A 218 -9.45 -0.22 4.01
N CYS A 219 -9.02 -0.84 5.12
CA CYS A 219 -9.92 -1.33 6.15
C CYS A 219 -10.75 -0.21 6.79
N ASN A 220 -10.12 0.91 7.12
CA ASN A 220 -10.81 2.04 7.74
C ASN A 220 -11.80 2.71 6.78
N LEU A 221 -11.44 2.88 5.49
CA LEU A 221 -12.37 3.37 4.47
C LEU A 221 -13.54 2.41 4.26
N ALA A 222 -13.30 1.09 4.22
CA ALA A 222 -14.36 0.08 4.15
C ALA A 222 -15.33 0.18 5.34
N MET A 223 -14.86 0.52 6.52
CA MET A 223 -15.68 0.73 7.73
C MET A 223 -16.47 2.04 7.69
N GLY A 224 -16.21 2.94 6.74
CA GLY A 224 -16.95 4.19 6.55
C GLY A 224 -16.30 5.40 7.21
N ASN A 225 -15.05 5.31 7.64
CA ASN A 225 -14.30 6.49 8.08
C ASN A 225 -14.02 7.42 6.89
N ASP A 226 -13.94 8.71 7.12
CA ASP A 226 -13.43 9.67 6.14
C ASP A 226 -11.93 9.48 5.89
N MET A 227 -11.40 10.13 4.86
CA MET A 227 -10.02 9.95 4.42
C MET A 227 -9.00 10.29 5.52
N ALA A 228 -9.17 11.40 6.21
CA ALA A 228 -8.23 11.84 7.24
C ALA A 228 -8.27 10.89 8.47
N SER A 229 -9.45 10.51 8.91
CA SER A 229 -9.64 9.54 10.01
C SER A 229 -9.10 8.15 9.64
N ALA A 230 -9.26 7.73 8.37
CA ALA A 230 -8.72 6.45 7.91
C ALA A 230 -7.19 6.42 7.96
N VAL A 231 -6.54 7.51 7.54
CA VAL A 231 -5.08 7.65 7.61
C VAL A 231 -4.60 7.71 9.06
N GLU A 232 -5.25 8.50 9.91
CA GLU A 232 -4.89 8.62 11.33
C GLU A 232 -4.96 7.27 12.07
N ASN A 233 -6.05 6.52 11.88
CA ASN A 233 -6.23 5.21 12.48
C ASN A 233 -5.20 4.20 11.96
N ALA A 234 -4.91 4.22 10.66
CA ALA A 234 -3.89 3.37 10.06
C ALA A 234 -2.49 3.70 10.60
N LYS A 235 -2.18 4.98 10.80
CA LYS A 235 -0.90 5.40 11.41
C LYS A 235 -0.77 4.96 12.87
N LYS A 236 -1.84 5.04 13.65
CA LYS A 236 -1.86 4.49 15.02
C LYS A 236 -1.61 2.99 15.03
N TYR A 237 -2.25 2.25 14.12
CA TYR A 237 -2.06 0.81 14.00
C TYR A 237 -0.64 0.44 13.63
N ILE A 238 -0.06 1.04 12.57
CA ILE A 238 1.29 0.71 12.14
C ILE A 238 2.34 1.06 13.20
N SER A 239 2.16 2.16 13.93
CA SER A 239 3.04 2.56 15.03
C SER A 239 3.02 1.53 16.17
N GLY A 240 1.87 0.97 16.51
CA GLY A 240 1.75 -0.10 17.48
C GLY A 240 2.42 -1.39 17.02
N ALA A 241 2.18 -1.80 15.76
CA ALA A 241 2.78 -3.01 15.19
C ALA A 241 4.32 -2.92 15.09
N LEU A 242 4.87 -1.71 14.82
CA LEU A 242 6.31 -1.44 14.85
C LEU A 242 6.90 -1.51 16.26
N LYS A 243 6.19 -0.97 17.26
CA LYS A 243 6.67 -0.96 18.66
C LYS A 243 6.75 -2.36 19.27
N ASP A 244 5.88 -3.27 18.86
CA ASP A 244 5.77 -4.62 19.46
C ASP A 244 6.79 -5.64 18.90
N GLY A 245 7.44 -5.37 17.80
CA GLY A 245 8.54 -6.10 17.12
C GLY A 245 8.60 -7.64 17.35
N LEU A 246 8.68 -8.42 16.27
CA LEU A 246 8.73 -9.90 16.37
C LEU A 246 10.16 -10.46 16.38
N ASN A 247 11.15 -9.71 15.92
CA ASN A 247 12.56 -10.14 15.78
C ASN A 247 12.73 -11.49 15.05
N LEU A 248 12.06 -11.66 13.93
CA LEU A 248 12.10 -12.86 13.12
C LEU A 248 13.02 -12.66 11.90
N GLY A 249 13.84 -13.65 11.61
CA GLY A 249 14.73 -13.65 10.46
C GLY A 249 16.11 -13.06 10.76
N LYS A 250 16.91 -12.86 9.69
CA LYS A 250 18.30 -12.39 9.76
C LYS A 250 18.50 -10.97 9.21
N GLY A 251 17.51 -10.42 8.57
CA GLY A 251 17.48 -9.08 7.97
C GLY A 251 16.35 -8.24 8.53
N SER A 252 15.75 -7.37 7.70
CA SER A 252 14.59 -6.58 8.11
C SER A 252 13.40 -7.51 8.40
N GLY A 253 13.06 -7.66 9.66
CA GLY A 253 12.01 -8.58 10.12
C GLY A 253 10.60 -8.05 9.87
N PRO A 254 9.56 -8.91 9.98
CA PRO A 254 8.17 -8.54 9.82
C PRO A 254 7.61 -7.81 11.03
N LEU A 255 6.52 -7.11 10.82
CA LEU A 255 5.72 -6.48 11.88
C LEU A 255 4.87 -7.49 12.65
N ASN A 256 4.55 -7.20 13.91
CA ASN A 256 3.52 -7.94 14.64
C ASN A 256 2.12 -7.37 14.32
N HIS A 257 1.47 -7.90 13.30
CA HIS A 257 0.12 -7.48 12.91
C HIS A 257 -0.95 -7.81 13.96
N ALA A 258 -0.66 -8.73 14.91
CA ALA A 258 -1.59 -9.18 15.92
C ALA A 258 -1.42 -8.47 17.27
N PHE A 259 -0.59 -7.43 17.36
CA PHE A 259 -0.18 -6.79 18.62
C PHE A 259 -1.36 -6.32 19.50
N TRP A 260 -2.49 -5.93 18.90
CA TRP A 260 -3.67 -5.47 19.64
C TRP A 260 -4.81 -6.51 19.72
N LEU A 261 -4.61 -7.68 19.13
CA LEU A 261 -5.54 -8.80 19.37
C LEU A 261 -5.26 -9.35 20.77
N ASP A 262 -6.30 -9.43 21.58
CA ASP A 262 -6.24 -9.99 22.95
C ASP A 262 -6.06 -11.51 22.83
N ILE A 263 -4.85 -11.91 22.41
CA ILE A 263 -4.43 -13.30 22.47
C ILE A 263 -3.87 -13.48 23.86
N ASN A 264 -4.59 -14.17 24.74
CA ASN A 264 -4.12 -14.50 26.09
C ASN A 264 -2.66 -14.94 26.05
N ARG A 265 -1.77 -14.04 26.40
CA ARG A 265 -0.34 -14.30 26.64
C ARG A 265 -0.15 -14.86 28.03
#